data_be0e2d49a9a2df2725023cbd65bf59c3
#
_entry.id   be0e2d49a9a2df2725023cbd65bf59c3
#
_cell.length_a   1.000
_cell.length_b   1.000
_cell.length_c   1.000
_cell.angle_alpha   90.00
_cell.angle_beta   90.00
_cell.angle_gamma   90.00
#
_symmetry.space_group_name_H-M   'P 1'
#
loop_
_entity.id
_entity.type
_entity.pdbx_description
1 polymer ?
#
loop_
_entity_poly.entity_id
_entity_poly.type
_entity_poly.pdbx_seq_one_letter_code
_entity_poly.pdbx_strand_id
1 'polypeptide(L)'
;TGLKVAFDKTSYSLRTGESTEVKLTAKLTVFGSDTIVTDLPAISVNDPSIATYSNGKITGVAEGSTTLTASLYGLTAADMPTINVYRCEHHWDQGEIITEATCTEEGEKKFTCSICGDEKTEKVSATGHQHTEIRNKKEATCKETGYSGDTWCKDCGKKILSGQAIAKTE
;
A
#
# COMPACT_ATOMS: atom_id res chain seq x y z
N THR A 1 6.73 -28.98 39.90
CA THR A 1 6.26 -27.58 39.80
C THR A 1 6.43 -27.12 38.38
N GLY A 2 5.42 -26.55 37.79
CA GLY A 2 5.45 -26.07 36.43
C GLY A 2 4.42 -24.97 36.17
N LEU A 3 4.69 -24.13 35.17
CA LEU A 3 3.77 -23.13 34.68
C LEU A 3 3.07 -23.69 33.42
N LYS A 4 1.75 -23.68 33.45
CA LYS A 4 0.91 -23.97 32.26
C LYS A 4 0.16 -22.70 31.89
N VAL A 5 0.30 -22.26 30.65
CA VAL A 5 -0.45 -21.14 30.08
C VAL A 5 -1.28 -21.67 28.92
N ALA A 6 -2.58 -21.51 29.01
CA ALA A 6 -3.49 -21.86 27.96
C ALA A 6 -3.92 -20.58 27.21
N PHE A 7 -3.69 -20.58 25.92
CA PHE A 7 -4.10 -19.49 25.02
C PHE A 7 -5.42 -19.88 24.33
N ASP A 8 -6.15 -18.89 23.86
CA ASP A 8 -7.37 -19.08 23.10
C ASP A 8 -7.13 -19.76 21.73
N LYS A 9 -5.87 -19.71 21.24
CA LYS A 9 -5.45 -20.31 19.97
C LYS A 9 -4.08 -20.98 20.12
N THR A 10 -3.85 -22.01 19.33
CA THR A 10 -2.54 -22.68 19.19
C THR A 10 -1.62 -22.00 18.19
N SER A 11 -2.20 -21.17 17.31
CA SER A 11 -1.47 -20.35 16.37
C SER A 11 -2.22 -19.07 16.02
N TYR A 12 -1.46 -18.02 15.73
CA TYR A 12 -1.95 -16.74 15.25
C TYR A 12 -1.39 -16.48 13.86
N SER A 13 -2.24 -16.12 12.91
CA SER A 13 -1.84 -15.73 11.55
C SER A 13 -2.21 -14.27 11.34
N LEU A 14 -1.23 -13.45 11.01
CA LEU A 14 -1.34 -11.99 10.92
C LEU A 14 -0.68 -11.52 9.63
N ARG A 15 -1.16 -10.42 9.09
CA ARG A 15 -0.42 -9.65 8.09
C ARG A 15 0.57 -8.72 8.77
N THR A 16 1.59 -8.32 8.03
CA THR A 16 2.45 -7.21 8.47
C THR A 16 1.59 -5.98 8.78
N GLY A 17 1.80 -5.39 9.95
CA GLY A 17 1.01 -4.25 10.46
C GLY A 17 -0.32 -4.61 11.15
N GLU A 18 -0.82 -5.84 10.98
CA GLU A 18 -2.05 -6.30 11.61
C GLU A 18 -1.84 -6.62 13.10
N SER A 19 -2.85 -6.35 13.93
CA SER A 19 -2.85 -6.68 15.35
C SER A 19 -4.03 -7.54 15.71
N THR A 20 -3.82 -8.50 16.61
CA THR A 20 -4.89 -9.35 17.19
C THR A 20 -4.78 -9.44 18.68
N GLU A 21 -5.91 -9.56 19.36
CA GLU A 21 -5.96 -9.78 20.80
C GLU A 21 -5.58 -11.22 21.15
N VAL A 22 -4.92 -11.37 22.29
CA VAL A 22 -4.52 -12.66 22.87
C VAL A 22 -5.24 -12.84 24.18
N LYS A 23 -6.01 -13.91 24.29
CA LYS A 23 -6.64 -14.31 25.53
C LYS A 23 -5.91 -15.50 26.12
N LEU A 24 -5.61 -15.47 27.40
CA LEU A 24 -4.91 -16.54 28.07
C LEU A 24 -5.43 -16.78 29.48
N THR A 25 -5.18 -17.99 29.99
CA THR A 25 -5.33 -18.36 31.40
C THR A 25 -4.03 -19.02 31.85
N ALA A 26 -3.58 -18.69 33.05
CA ALA A 26 -2.39 -19.29 33.65
C ALA A 26 -2.74 -20.21 34.79
N LYS A 27 -2.08 -21.36 34.89
CA LYS A 27 -2.17 -22.32 35.96
C LYS A 27 -0.77 -22.67 36.46
N LEU A 28 -0.63 -22.75 37.74
CA LEU A 28 0.58 -23.23 38.39
C LEU A 28 0.36 -24.66 38.90
N THR A 29 1.20 -25.60 38.44
CA THR A 29 1.19 -26.97 38.91
C THR A 29 2.15 -27.11 40.07
N VAL A 30 1.64 -27.43 41.26
CA VAL A 30 2.44 -27.69 42.48
C VAL A 30 2.05 -29.06 43.02
N PHE A 31 3.03 -29.97 43.18
CA PHE A 31 2.81 -31.34 43.62
C PHE A 31 1.70 -32.11 42.87
N GLY A 32 1.58 -31.85 41.56
CA GLY A 32 0.61 -32.55 40.72
C GLY A 32 -0.78 -31.93 40.67
N SER A 33 -1.06 -30.90 41.47
CA SER A 33 -2.33 -30.16 41.44
C SER A 33 -2.19 -28.83 40.68
N ASP A 34 -3.11 -28.58 39.79
CA ASP A 34 -3.18 -27.34 38.99
C ASP A 34 -4.02 -26.30 39.79
N THR A 35 -3.46 -25.13 40.02
CA THR A 35 -4.14 -23.98 40.63
C THR A 35 -4.15 -22.82 39.64
N ILE A 36 -5.34 -22.24 39.39
CA ILE A 36 -5.45 -21.02 38.59
C ILE A 36 -4.77 -19.90 39.34
N VAL A 37 -3.89 -19.17 38.69
CA VAL A 37 -3.24 -17.99 39.27
C VAL A 37 -3.91 -16.73 38.73
N THR A 38 -4.10 -15.77 39.61
CA THR A 38 -4.65 -14.46 39.26
C THR A 38 -3.60 -13.51 38.68
N ASP A 39 -2.33 -13.77 38.99
CA ASP A 39 -1.23 -12.99 38.46
C ASP A 39 -1.05 -13.33 36.98
N LEU A 40 -0.90 -12.28 36.17
CA LEU A 40 -0.69 -12.44 34.74
C LEU A 40 0.79 -12.79 34.45
N PRO A 41 1.06 -13.83 33.65
CA PRO A 41 2.41 -14.13 33.24
C PRO A 41 2.98 -12.99 32.39
N ALA A 42 4.29 -12.79 32.46
CA ALA A 42 5.01 -11.93 31.54
C ALA A 42 5.04 -12.62 30.17
N ILE A 43 4.42 -12.00 29.20
CA ILE A 43 4.34 -12.48 27.81
C ILE A 43 5.30 -11.68 26.95
N SER A 44 6.04 -12.37 26.12
CA SER A 44 6.89 -11.76 25.09
C SER A 44 6.90 -12.62 23.82
N VAL A 45 7.44 -12.06 22.75
CA VAL A 45 7.66 -12.78 21.48
C VAL A 45 9.12 -13.18 21.41
N ASN A 46 9.38 -14.40 20.96
CA ASN A 46 10.74 -14.93 20.86
C ASN A 46 11.60 -14.14 19.84
N ASP A 47 11.00 -13.74 18.73
CA ASP A 47 11.67 -12.88 17.74
C ASP A 47 10.85 -11.60 17.53
N PRO A 48 11.23 -10.47 18.12
CA PRO A 48 10.52 -9.21 17.98
C PRO A 48 10.69 -8.54 16.61
N SER A 49 11.57 -9.02 15.77
CA SER A 49 11.67 -8.55 14.37
C SER A 49 10.55 -9.10 13.50
N ILE A 50 9.92 -10.22 13.89
CA ILE A 50 8.79 -10.84 13.18
C ILE A 50 7.46 -10.36 13.75
N ALA A 51 7.31 -10.34 15.06
CA ALA A 51 6.10 -9.88 15.73
C ALA A 51 6.43 -9.24 17.09
N THR A 52 5.56 -8.39 17.57
CA THR A 52 5.65 -7.79 18.92
C THR A 52 4.40 -8.11 19.75
N TYR A 53 4.56 -8.11 21.08
CA TYR A 53 3.44 -8.24 22.00
C TYR A 53 3.39 -7.03 22.94
N SER A 54 2.25 -6.39 23.04
CA SER A 54 2.02 -5.26 23.93
C SER A 54 0.54 -5.16 24.29
N ASN A 55 0.25 -4.88 25.56
CA ASN A 55 -1.12 -4.63 26.04
C ASN A 55 -2.14 -5.71 25.63
N GLY A 56 -1.76 -6.98 25.70
CA GLY A 56 -2.65 -8.09 25.35
C GLY A 56 -2.83 -8.32 23.84
N LYS A 57 -2.03 -7.67 23.00
CA LYS A 57 -2.11 -7.78 21.53
C LYS A 57 -0.79 -8.20 20.93
N ILE A 58 -0.87 -9.07 19.91
CA ILE A 58 0.22 -9.37 19.00
C ILE A 58 0.09 -8.47 17.79
N THR A 59 1.21 -7.89 17.33
CA THR A 59 1.31 -7.12 16.08
C THR A 59 2.36 -7.74 15.18
N GLY A 60 2.00 -8.03 13.94
CA GLY A 60 2.95 -8.51 12.90
C GLY A 60 3.88 -7.38 12.47
N VAL A 61 5.20 -7.65 12.44
CA VAL A 61 6.23 -6.67 12.06
C VAL A 61 6.80 -6.98 10.69
N ALA A 62 7.26 -8.21 10.48
CA ALA A 62 7.82 -8.66 9.21
C ALA A 62 7.42 -10.10 8.93
N GLU A 63 7.45 -10.48 7.67
CA GLU A 63 7.16 -11.85 7.22
C GLU A 63 8.07 -12.86 7.90
N GLY A 64 7.47 -13.92 8.45
CA GLY A 64 8.19 -14.98 9.15
C GLY A 64 7.31 -15.73 10.15
N SER A 65 7.94 -16.60 10.92
CA SER A 65 7.29 -17.37 11.96
C SER A 65 8.09 -17.27 13.25
N THR A 66 7.39 -17.03 14.36
CA THR A 66 7.97 -16.96 15.70
C THR A 66 7.00 -17.58 16.72
N THR A 67 7.34 -17.58 18.00
CA THR A 67 6.48 -18.09 19.07
C THR A 67 6.32 -17.05 20.17
N LEU A 68 5.23 -17.14 20.91
CA LEU A 68 5.13 -16.47 22.21
C LEU A 68 6.01 -17.16 23.24
N THR A 69 6.38 -16.43 24.27
CA THR A 69 6.96 -16.97 25.49
C THR A 69 6.16 -16.44 26.69
N ALA A 70 6.01 -17.25 27.71
CA ALA A 70 5.32 -16.86 28.93
C ALA A 70 6.12 -17.30 30.15
N SER A 71 6.30 -16.39 31.10
CA SER A 71 7.00 -16.69 32.34
C SER A 71 6.27 -16.10 33.56
N LEU A 72 6.27 -16.84 34.66
CA LEU A 72 5.72 -16.42 35.92
C LEU A 72 6.50 -17.08 37.07
N TYR A 73 6.88 -16.33 38.09
CA TYR A 73 7.66 -16.81 39.24
C TYR A 73 8.92 -17.59 38.85
N GLY A 74 9.62 -17.17 37.78
CA GLY A 74 10.82 -17.83 37.29
C GLY A 74 10.59 -19.15 36.54
N LEU A 75 9.34 -19.54 36.32
CA LEU A 75 8.94 -20.69 35.50
C LEU A 75 8.57 -20.22 34.10
N THR A 76 8.99 -20.96 33.09
CA THR A 76 8.62 -20.74 31.70
C THR A 76 7.59 -21.79 31.28
N ALA A 77 6.55 -21.35 30.58
CA ALA A 77 5.54 -22.26 30.04
C ALA A 77 6.09 -23.02 28.81
N ALA A 78 5.64 -24.28 28.68
CA ALA A 78 5.81 -25.07 27.46
C ALA A 78 4.57 -24.85 26.54
N ASP A 79 4.60 -25.43 25.35
CA ASP A 79 3.48 -25.48 24.40
C ASP A 79 2.92 -24.09 24.03
N MET A 80 3.84 -23.21 23.65
CA MET A 80 3.51 -21.84 23.30
C MET A 80 2.96 -21.71 21.85
N PRO A 81 1.99 -20.82 21.63
CA PRO A 81 1.44 -20.60 20.28
C PRO A 81 2.48 -20.10 19.29
N THR A 82 2.36 -20.57 18.05
CA THR A 82 3.11 -20.03 16.92
C THR A 82 2.46 -18.77 16.40
N ILE A 83 3.26 -17.80 16.01
CA ILE A 83 2.83 -16.58 15.31
C ILE A 83 3.40 -16.65 13.89
N ASN A 84 2.51 -16.65 12.91
CA ASN A 84 2.87 -16.60 11.50
C ASN A 84 2.51 -15.22 10.95
N VAL A 85 3.50 -14.48 10.49
CA VAL A 85 3.30 -13.18 9.84
C VAL A 85 3.58 -13.34 8.36
N TYR A 86 2.64 -12.88 7.54
CA TYR A 86 2.76 -12.96 6.09
C TYR A 86 2.58 -11.56 5.47
N ARG A 87 3.20 -11.36 4.32
CA ARG A 87 3.04 -10.13 3.55
C ARG A 87 1.72 -10.14 2.82
N CYS A 88 1.09 -8.99 2.70
CA CYS A 88 -0.08 -8.85 1.86
C CYS A 88 0.30 -9.00 0.39
N GLU A 89 -0.32 -9.94 -0.32
CA GLU A 89 -0.34 -9.93 -1.78
C GLU A 89 -1.37 -8.88 -2.20
N HIS A 90 -0.88 -7.70 -2.58
CA HIS A 90 -1.75 -6.54 -2.81
C HIS A 90 -2.69 -6.77 -3.99
N HIS A 91 -3.98 -6.69 -3.73
CA HIS A 91 -5.03 -6.59 -4.74
C HIS A 91 -5.44 -5.12 -4.86
N TRP A 92 -4.79 -4.43 -5.80
CA TRP A 92 -5.05 -3.03 -6.07
C TRP A 92 -6.41 -2.84 -6.73
N ASP A 93 -7.13 -1.80 -6.34
CA ASP A 93 -8.37 -1.36 -6.99
C ASP A 93 -8.10 -0.78 -8.40
N GLN A 94 -9.13 -0.22 -9.04
CA GLN A 94 -8.99 0.42 -10.36
C GLN A 94 -8.25 1.76 -10.29
N GLY A 95 -7.97 2.26 -9.10
CA GLY A 95 -7.31 3.53 -8.83
C GLY A 95 -8.18 4.76 -9.11
N GLU A 96 -7.96 5.79 -8.32
CA GLU A 96 -8.60 7.10 -8.42
C GLU A 96 -7.61 8.13 -8.97
N ILE A 97 -8.04 8.98 -9.90
CA ILE A 97 -7.22 10.06 -10.40
C ILE A 97 -7.18 11.16 -9.35
N ILE A 98 -5.97 11.44 -8.81
CA ILE A 98 -5.74 12.52 -7.85
C ILE A 98 -5.46 13.83 -8.59
N THR A 99 -4.68 13.72 -9.68
CA THR A 99 -4.32 14.85 -10.52
C THR A 99 -4.48 14.44 -11.98
N GLU A 100 -5.29 15.17 -12.72
CA GLU A 100 -5.48 14.95 -14.16
C GLU A 100 -4.21 15.27 -14.93
N ALA A 101 -3.85 14.39 -15.88
CA ALA A 101 -2.77 14.68 -16.82
C ALA A 101 -3.19 15.76 -17.80
N THR A 102 -2.28 16.70 -18.07
CA THR A 102 -2.47 17.73 -19.10
C THR A 102 -1.72 17.37 -20.38
N CYS A 103 -1.79 18.24 -21.39
CA CYS A 103 -1.01 18.02 -22.61
C CYS A 103 0.50 17.94 -22.38
N THR A 104 1.02 18.57 -21.33
CA THR A 104 2.46 18.72 -21.08
C THR A 104 2.90 18.24 -19.71
N GLU A 105 1.97 18.03 -18.80
CA GLU A 105 2.26 17.63 -17.43
C GLU A 105 1.66 16.27 -17.13
N GLU A 106 2.40 15.47 -16.38
CA GLU A 106 1.94 14.17 -15.91
C GLU A 106 0.86 14.36 -14.85
N GLY A 107 -0.11 13.45 -14.83
CA GLY A 107 -1.07 13.32 -13.76
C GLY A 107 -0.63 12.29 -12.72
N GLU A 108 -1.45 12.07 -11.71
CA GLU A 108 -1.24 11.08 -10.67
C GLU A 108 -2.52 10.27 -10.43
N LYS A 109 -2.34 8.97 -10.25
CA LYS A 109 -3.39 8.02 -9.93
C LYS A 109 -3.03 7.26 -8.66
N LYS A 110 -3.95 7.25 -7.69
CA LYS A 110 -3.80 6.55 -6.42
C LYS A 110 -4.54 5.22 -6.48
N PHE A 111 -3.92 4.18 -5.99
CA PHE A 111 -4.49 2.85 -5.85
C PHE A 111 -4.54 2.47 -4.37
N THR A 112 -5.60 1.78 -3.98
CA THR A 112 -5.77 1.25 -2.63
C THR A 112 -5.89 -0.26 -2.69
N CYS A 113 -5.16 -0.95 -1.82
CA CYS A 113 -5.28 -2.39 -1.71
C CYS A 113 -6.59 -2.77 -1.01
N SER A 114 -7.44 -3.55 -1.67
CA SER A 114 -8.72 -4.01 -1.11
C SER A 114 -8.57 -4.97 0.08
N ILE A 115 -7.35 -5.51 0.30
CA ILE A 115 -7.09 -6.50 1.35
C ILE A 115 -6.52 -5.86 2.62
N CYS A 116 -5.50 -4.99 2.50
CA CYS A 116 -4.78 -4.41 3.63
C CYS A 116 -4.98 -2.90 3.80
N GLY A 117 -5.57 -2.24 2.81
CA GLY A 117 -5.76 -0.79 2.84
C GLY A 117 -4.49 0.02 2.47
N ASP A 118 -3.38 -0.64 2.12
CA ASP A 118 -2.19 0.07 1.69
C ASP A 118 -2.45 0.87 0.42
N GLU A 119 -1.78 2.00 0.30
CA GLU A 119 -1.94 2.92 -0.82
C GLU A 119 -0.63 3.05 -1.60
N LYS A 120 -0.75 3.19 -2.92
CA LYS A 120 0.36 3.57 -3.80
C LYS A 120 -0.11 4.61 -4.81
N THR A 121 0.81 5.44 -5.27
CA THR A 121 0.55 6.43 -6.32
C THR A 121 1.40 6.07 -7.55
N GLU A 122 0.78 6.15 -8.72
CA GLU A 122 1.47 5.99 -10.01
C GLU A 122 1.25 7.23 -10.87
N LYS A 123 2.25 7.58 -11.66
CA LYS A 123 2.17 8.68 -12.60
C LYS A 123 1.35 8.28 -13.82
N VAL A 124 0.51 9.19 -14.28
CA VAL A 124 -0.23 9.09 -15.54
C VAL A 124 0.49 9.99 -16.55
N SER A 125 0.92 9.42 -17.66
CA SER A 125 1.65 10.19 -18.69
C SER A 125 0.83 11.37 -19.18
N ALA A 126 1.53 12.47 -19.51
CA ALA A 126 0.93 13.61 -20.20
C ALA A 126 0.23 13.16 -21.48
N THR A 127 -0.94 13.76 -21.78
CA THR A 127 -1.78 13.36 -22.92
C THR A 127 -1.18 13.76 -24.28
N GLY A 128 -0.23 14.68 -24.26
CA GLY A 128 0.34 15.26 -25.49
C GLY A 128 -0.64 16.19 -26.21
N HIS A 129 -0.24 16.65 -27.38
CA HIS A 129 -1.07 17.52 -28.22
C HIS A 129 -1.74 16.71 -29.33
N GLN A 130 -2.64 15.80 -28.98
CA GLN A 130 -3.25 14.87 -29.94
C GLN A 130 -4.39 15.51 -30.75
N HIS A 131 -5.16 16.39 -30.15
CA HIS A 131 -6.25 17.08 -30.82
C HIS A 131 -5.78 18.44 -31.34
N THR A 132 -5.50 18.53 -32.63
CA THR A 132 -4.99 19.74 -33.24
C THR A 132 -5.97 20.37 -34.21
N GLU A 133 -5.79 21.65 -34.48
CA GLU A 133 -6.49 22.41 -35.52
C GLU A 133 -5.54 23.38 -36.20
N ILE A 134 -5.86 23.74 -37.44
CA ILE A 134 -5.11 24.73 -38.19
C ILE A 134 -5.84 26.06 -38.07
N ARG A 135 -5.12 27.12 -37.67
CA ARG A 135 -5.61 28.50 -37.61
C ARG A 135 -4.80 29.41 -38.52
N ASN A 136 -5.36 30.54 -38.91
CA ASN A 136 -4.73 31.58 -39.75
C ASN A 136 -4.29 31.09 -41.13
N LYS A 137 -4.89 30.02 -41.68
CA LYS A 137 -4.64 29.60 -43.04
C LYS A 137 -5.08 30.68 -44.02
N LYS A 138 -4.22 30.98 -45.03
CA LYS A 138 -4.53 31.91 -46.13
C LYS A 138 -4.17 31.25 -47.42
N GLU A 139 -5.08 31.17 -48.36
CA GLU A 139 -4.81 30.64 -49.69
C GLU A 139 -3.93 31.61 -50.47
N ALA A 140 -3.04 31.09 -51.30
CA ALA A 140 -2.24 31.88 -52.24
C ALA A 140 -3.09 32.33 -53.44
N THR A 141 -2.79 33.49 -53.93
CA THR A 141 -3.38 34.01 -55.16
C THR A 141 -2.27 34.42 -56.15
N CYS A 142 -2.62 34.82 -57.36
CA CYS A 142 -1.66 35.34 -58.32
C CYS A 142 -1.01 36.68 -57.86
N LYS A 143 -1.67 37.41 -56.91
CA LYS A 143 -1.15 38.68 -56.39
C LYS A 143 -0.51 38.57 -55.01
N GLU A 144 -0.96 37.64 -54.18
CA GLU A 144 -0.52 37.52 -52.81
C GLU A 144 -0.04 36.10 -52.48
N THR A 145 0.98 36.01 -51.62
CA THR A 145 1.42 34.75 -51.03
C THR A 145 0.39 34.24 -50.05
N GLY A 146 0.21 32.94 -50.01
CA GLY A 146 -0.61 32.26 -49.04
C GLY A 146 0.17 31.93 -47.76
N TYR A 147 -0.51 31.29 -46.82
CA TYR A 147 0.03 30.79 -45.58
C TYR A 147 -0.63 29.45 -45.21
N SER A 148 0.15 28.43 -44.88
CA SER A 148 -0.41 27.09 -44.57
C SER A 148 -1.21 27.03 -43.26
N GLY A 149 -1.08 28.06 -42.42
CA GLY A 149 -1.72 28.15 -41.14
C GLY A 149 -0.85 27.55 -40.03
N ASP A 150 -1.08 28.02 -38.82
CA ASP A 150 -0.47 27.51 -37.58
C ASP A 150 -1.23 26.32 -37.07
N THR A 151 -0.52 25.29 -36.54
CA THR A 151 -1.14 24.17 -35.83
C THR A 151 -1.27 24.49 -34.36
N TRP A 152 -2.46 24.42 -33.85
CA TRP A 152 -2.80 24.69 -32.44
C TRP A 152 -3.41 23.46 -31.80
N CYS A 153 -3.12 23.24 -30.50
CA CYS A 153 -3.81 22.24 -29.71
C CYS A 153 -5.18 22.76 -29.29
N LYS A 154 -6.21 21.96 -29.49
CA LYS A 154 -7.57 22.30 -29.07
C LYS A 154 -7.74 22.22 -27.57
N ASP A 155 -7.04 21.30 -26.91
CA ASP A 155 -7.21 21.01 -25.49
C ASP A 155 -6.54 22.08 -24.60
N CYS A 156 -5.31 22.49 -24.92
CA CYS A 156 -4.58 23.48 -24.11
C CYS A 156 -4.43 24.87 -24.77
N GLY A 157 -4.87 25.04 -26.04
CA GLY A 157 -4.81 26.30 -26.74
C GLY A 157 -3.40 26.78 -27.11
N LYS A 158 -2.37 25.92 -26.97
CA LYS A 158 -0.99 26.28 -27.35
C LYS A 158 -0.75 26.10 -28.85
N LYS A 159 0.04 27.00 -29.43
CA LYS A 159 0.56 26.83 -30.79
C LYS A 159 1.69 25.78 -30.77
N ILE A 160 1.54 24.74 -31.58
CA ILE A 160 2.48 23.62 -31.67
C ILE A 160 3.48 23.83 -32.78
N LEU A 161 2.99 24.29 -33.93
CA LEU A 161 3.81 24.48 -35.13
C LEU A 161 3.36 25.74 -35.88
N SER A 162 4.32 26.53 -36.32
CA SER A 162 4.07 27.66 -37.22
C SER A 162 3.92 27.16 -38.65
N GLY A 163 2.97 27.72 -39.36
CA GLY A 163 2.79 27.48 -40.77
C GLY A 163 3.94 28.01 -41.62
N GLN A 164 3.85 27.78 -42.91
CA GLN A 164 4.81 28.24 -43.91
C GLN A 164 4.12 29.11 -44.96
N ALA A 165 4.87 30.03 -45.54
CA ALA A 165 4.41 30.81 -46.67
C ALA A 165 4.19 29.88 -47.88
N ILE A 166 3.11 30.09 -48.59
CA ILE A 166 2.77 29.42 -49.86
C ILE A 166 3.04 30.40 -50.99
N ALA A 167 3.81 29.97 -51.97
CA ALA A 167 4.11 30.81 -53.16
C ALA A 167 2.82 31.25 -53.86
N LYS A 168 2.89 32.40 -54.55
CA LYS A 168 1.81 32.86 -55.41
C LYS A 168 1.48 31.83 -56.49
N THR A 169 0.23 31.73 -56.84
CA THR A 169 -0.21 30.92 -58.01
C THR A 169 0.06 31.67 -59.27
N GLU A 170 0.45 30.96 -60.33
CA GLU A 170 0.59 31.54 -61.66
C GLU A 170 -0.78 31.87 -62.28
#